data_69e177f5b6e2c72c2ff37405e551a8dc
#
_entry.id   69e177f5b6e2c72c2ff37405e551a8dc
#
_cell.length_a   1.000
_cell.length_b   1.000
_cell.length_c   1.000
_cell.angle_alpha   90.00
_cell.angle_beta   90.00
_cell.angle_gamma   90.00
#
_symmetry.space_group_name_H-M   'P 1'
#
loop_
_entity.id
_entity.type
_entity.pdbx_description
1 polymer ?
#
loop_
_entity_poly.entity_id
_entity_poly.type
_entity_poly.pdbx_seq_one_letter_code
_entity_poly.pdbx_strand_id
1 'polypeptide(L)'
;MMTNTKDLASWLKFQLNPPKKVASLVQLTHQPKVKAIDNSQDVHYATGWFIDDNHSETIVYHPGTLENYSSYIILNPKKDYGIVVLANSYSKNVAELAQHLNTQMSNGQHIKTLQYLINQWNILFIIITIILLIAVASVFLIIYRLIFKFKSIHFKTLSRGLLIKISMMLLTFTLILAILHLLPTLLLSNSDWRFMMSWLPLQAKITLFSFVLLLTSLWSYFILNIITRSKRPI
;
A
#
# COMPACT_ATOMS: atom_id res chain seq x y z
N MET A 1 -9.68 -20.37 -3.56
CA MET A 1 -9.76 -20.96 -4.92
C MET A 1 -8.64 -20.35 -5.73
N MET A 2 -7.83 -21.14 -6.40
CA MET A 2 -6.82 -20.64 -7.36
C MET A 2 -7.36 -20.81 -8.77
N THR A 3 -7.19 -19.81 -9.62
CA THR A 3 -7.70 -19.81 -11.00
C THR A 3 -6.75 -19.02 -11.92
N ASN A 4 -7.01 -19.05 -13.19
CA ASN A 4 -6.30 -18.32 -14.24
C ASN A 4 -7.29 -17.60 -15.18
N THR A 5 -6.78 -16.75 -16.06
CA THR A 5 -7.62 -15.96 -16.97
C THR A 5 -8.42 -16.81 -17.95
N LYS A 6 -7.91 -17.98 -18.37
CA LYS A 6 -8.60 -18.89 -19.29
C LYS A 6 -9.84 -19.52 -18.64
N ASP A 7 -9.70 -19.97 -17.39
CA ASP A 7 -10.81 -20.58 -16.65
C ASP A 7 -11.88 -19.53 -16.34
N LEU A 8 -11.47 -18.33 -15.92
CA LEU A 8 -12.40 -17.21 -15.70
C LEU A 8 -13.07 -16.73 -16.98
N ALA A 9 -12.36 -16.71 -18.11
CA ALA A 9 -12.99 -16.40 -19.40
C ALA A 9 -14.07 -17.43 -19.76
N SER A 10 -13.86 -18.71 -19.46
CA SER A 10 -14.88 -19.76 -19.62
C SER A 10 -16.07 -19.54 -18.69
N TRP A 11 -15.79 -19.12 -17.44
CA TRP A 11 -16.83 -18.74 -16.47
C TRP A 11 -17.65 -17.54 -16.93
N LEU A 12 -17.00 -16.49 -17.47
CA LEU A 12 -17.68 -15.32 -18.02
C LEU A 12 -18.59 -15.68 -19.19
N LYS A 13 -18.11 -16.53 -20.12
CA LYS A 13 -18.94 -17.06 -21.22
C LYS A 13 -20.17 -17.81 -20.69
N PHE A 14 -20.01 -18.63 -19.65
CA PHE A 14 -21.13 -19.32 -19.01
C PHE A 14 -22.12 -18.33 -18.37
N GLN A 15 -21.64 -17.27 -17.73
CA GLN A 15 -22.49 -16.24 -17.12
C GLN A 15 -23.27 -15.41 -18.18
N LEU A 16 -22.64 -15.12 -19.33
CA LEU A 16 -23.27 -14.37 -20.43
C LEU A 16 -24.25 -15.24 -21.22
N ASN A 17 -23.84 -16.46 -21.54
CA ASN A 17 -24.59 -17.40 -22.41
C ASN A 17 -24.77 -18.76 -21.72
N PRO A 18 -25.54 -18.82 -20.62
CA PRO A 18 -25.76 -20.07 -19.89
C PRO A 18 -26.60 -21.08 -20.70
N PRO A 19 -26.35 -22.41 -20.54
CA PRO A 19 -27.22 -23.42 -21.09
C PRO A 19 -28.68 -23.22 -20.63
N LYS A 20 -29.66 -23.49 -21.48
CA LYS A 20 -31.10 -23.30 -21.20
C LYS A 20 -31.56 -23.86 -19.86
N LYS A 21 -31.01 -25.02 -19.46
CA LYS A 21 -31.35 -25.71 -18.19
C LYS A 21 -31.04 -24.87 -16.95
N VAL A 22 -30.06 -24.01 -16.99
CA VAL A 22 -29.58 -23.20 -15.84
C VAL A 22 -29.70 -21.72 -16.06
N ALA A 23 -30.22 -21.27 -17.19
CA ALA A 23 -30.29 -19.84 -17.57
C ALA A 23 -31.08 -19.02 -16.55
N SER A 24 -32.23 -19.52 -16.08
CA SER A 24 -33.04 -18.86 -15.05
C SER A 24 -32.29 -18.72 -13.73
N LEU A 25 -31.48 -19.72 -13.36
CA LEU A 25 -30.68 -19.68 -12.14
C LEU A 25 -29.57 -18.62 -12.25
N VAL A 26 -28.86 -18.55 -13.38
CA VAL A 26 -27.84 -17.51 -13.62
C VAL A 26 -28.48 -16.13 -13.56
N GLN A 27 -29.62 -15.92 -14.22
CA GLN A 27 -30.35 -14.64 -14.15
C GLN A 27 -30.72 -14.26 -12.73
N LEU A 28 -31.18 -15.20 -11.90
CA LEU A 28 -31.47 -14.97 -10.48
C LEU A 28 -30.25 -14.48 -9.69
N THR A 29 -29.03 -14.93 -10.06
CA THR A 29 -27.81 -14.47 -9.40
C THR A 29 -27.46 -13.01 -9.72
N HIS A 30 -27.93 -12.49 -10.85
CA HIS A 30 -27.73 -11.10 -11.28
C HIS A 30 -28.86 -10.16 -10.87
N GLN A 31 -29.91 -10.65 -10.22
CA GLN A 31 -31.00 -9.79 -9.76
C GLN A 31 -30.58 -8.98 -8.52
N PRO A 32 -30.71 -7.64 -8.54
CA PRO A 32 -30.47 -6.78 -7.38
C PRO A 32 -31.27 -7.24 -6.16
N LYS A 33 -30.64 -7.34 -5.00
CA LYS A 33 -31.28 -7.76 -3.74
C LYS A 33 -31.24 -6.69 -2.65
N VAL A 34 -30.07 -6.10 -2.46
CA VAL A 34 -29.86 -5.07 -1.45
C VAL A 34 -29.06 -3.93 -2.05
N LYS A 35 -29.30 -2.71 -1.58
CA LYS A 35 -28.50 -1.55 -1.98
C LYS A 35 -27.06 -1.75 -1.45
N ALA A 36 -26.05 -1.56 -2.30
CA ALA A 36 -24.68 -1.58 -1.86
C ALA A 36 -24.40 -0.41 -0.89
N ILE A 37 -23.51 -0.63 0.09
CA ILE A 37 -23.18 0.37 1.12
C ILE A 37 -22.33 1.53 0.55
N ASP A 38 -22.05 1.50 -0.74
CA ASP A 38 -21.32 2.56 -1.42
C ASP A 38 -22.22 3.79 -1.67
N ASN A 39 -21.64 4.99 -1.64
CA ASN A 39 -22.35 6.27 -1.80
C ASN A 39 -22.95 6.46 -3.20
N SER A 40 -22.76 5.54 -4.14
CA SER A 40 -23.38 5.54 -5.45
C SER A 40 -24.86 5.12 -5.36
N GLN A 41 -25.75 5.97 -5.82
CA GLN A 41 -27.19 5.78 -5.61
C GLN A 41 -27.79 4.54 -6.30
N ASP A 42 -27.14 3.99 -7.33
CA ASP A 42 -27.70 2.97 -8.21
C ASP A 42 -26.89 1.66 -8.26
N VAL A 43 -26.00 1.43 -7.28
CA VAL A 43 -25.29 0.15 -7.16
C VAL A 43 -25.98 -0.75 -6.14
N HIS A 44 -26.27 -1.97 -6.56
CA HIS A 44 -26.92 -2.99 -5.74
C HIS A 44 -26.01 -4.22 -5.61
N TYR A 45 -26.19 -4.98 -4.55
CA TYR A 45 -25.58 -6.28 -4.40
C TYR A 45 -26.62 -7.39 -4.63
N ALA A 46 -26.21 -8.37 -5.43
CA ALA A 46 -27.01 -9.53 -5.78
C ALA A 46 -26.38 -10.81 -5.15
N THR A 47 -26.53 -11.96 -5.76
CA THR A 47 -25.94 -13.19 -5.26
C THR A 47 -24.49 -13.35 -5.77
N GLY A 48 -23.54 -12.74 -5.06
CA GLY A 48 -22.12 -12.77 -5.43
C GLY A 48 -21.72 -11.77 -6.52
N TRP A 49 -22.58 -10.76 -6.81
CA TRP A 49 -22.35 -9.76 -7.84
C TRP A 49 -22.77 -8.38 -7.36
N PHE A 50 -22.02 -7.35 -7.76
CA PHE A 50 -22.47 -5.98 -7.76
C PHE A 50 -23.15 -5.68 -9.09
N ILE A 51 -24.27 -4.97 -9.04
CA ILE A 51 -25.05 -4.55 -10.19
C ILE A 51 -25.04 -3.02 -10.21
N ASP A 52 -24.49 -2.46 -11.27
CA ASP A 52 -24.46 -1.03 -11.52
C ASP A 52 -25.41 -0.67 -12.67
N ASP A 53 -26.51 0.00 -12.31
CA ASP A 53 -27.55 0.45 -13.22
C ASP A 53 -27.47 1.94 -13.56
N ASN A 54 -26.38 2.62 -13.15
CA ASN A 54 -26.19 4.07 -13.34
C ASN A 54 -26.03 4.52 -14.80
N HIS A 55 -25.89 3.59 -15.71
CA HIS A 55 -25.59 3.84 -17.12
C HIS A 55 -26.71 3.31 -18.01
N SER A 56 -26.73 3.69 -19.26
CA SER A 56 -27.64 3.11 -20.26
C SER A 56 -27.52 1.59 -20.41
N GLU A 57 -26.62 0.97 -19.64
CA GLU A 57 -26.26 -0.44 -19.66
C GLU A 57 -26.05 -0.94 -18.24
N THR A 58 -26.67 -2.06 -17.90
CA THR A 58 -26.42 -2.74 -16.63
C THR A 58 -25.07 -3.43 -16.67
N ILE A 59 -24.19 -3.08 -15.73
CA ILE A 59 -22.88 -3.70 -15.56
C ILE A 59 -22.92 -4.60 -14.32
N VAL A 60 -22.53 -5.86 -14.51
CA VAL A 60 -22.42 -6.86 -13.43
C VAL A 60 -20.94 -7.07 -13.13
N TYR A 61 -20.51 -6.88 -11.89
CA TYR A 61 -19.09 -6.98 -11.57
C TYR A 61 -18.83 -7.52 -10.16
N HIS A 62 -17.61 -8.00 -9.93
CA HIS A 62 -17.12 -8.32 -8.59
C HIS A 62 -15.62 -8.09 -8.47
N PRO A 63 -15.17 -7.33 -7.45
CA PRO A 63 -13.77 -7.22 -7.09
C PRO A 63 -13.31 -8.44 -6.28
N GLY A 64 -12.02 -8.78 -6.37
CA GLY A 64 -11.40 -9.79 -5.52
C GLY A 64 -10.07 -9.27 -4.97
N THR A 65 -9.88 -9.45 -3.66
CA THR A 65 -8.68 -8.95 -2.98
C THR A 65 -8.21 -9.97 -1.95
N LEU A 66 -6.93 -10.32 -2.03
CA LEU A 66 -6.17 -11.08 -1.04
C LEU A 66 -4.82 -10.40 -0.82
N GLU A 67 -4.07 -10.85 0.18
CA GLU A 67 -2.79 -10.23 0.57
C GLU A 67 -1.82 -9.96 -0.60
N ASN A 68 -1.71 -10.89 -1.55
CA ASN A 68 -0.78 -10.80 -2.68
C ASN A 68 -1.48 -10.91 -4.04
N TYR A 69 -2.81 -10.79 -4.07
CA TYR A 69 -3.57 -10.95 -5.29
C TYR A 69 -4.70 -9.94 -5.38
N SER A 70 -4.94 -9.46 -6.57
CA SER A 70 -6.10 -8.64 -6.89
C SER A 70 -6.76 -9.18 -8.15
N SER A 71 -8.08 -9.11 -8.18
CA SER A 71 -8.85 -9.49 -9.36
C SER A 71 -10.02 -8.55 -9.54
N TYR A 72 -10.49 -8.46 -10.76
CA TYR A 72 -11.72 -7.75 -11.07
C TYR A 72 -12.39 -8.41 -12.26
N ILE A 73 -13.69 -8.65 -12.15
CA ILE A 73 -14.52 -9.26 -13.19
C ILE A 73 -15.62 -8.28 -13.54
N ILE A 74 -15.87 -8.10 -14.83
CA ILE A 74 -16.97 -7.32 -15.38
C ILE A 74 -17.71 -8.16 -16.42
N LEU A 75 -19.03 -8.08 -16.41
CA LEU A 75 -19.93 -8.56 -17.43
C LEU A 75 -20.76 -7.38 -17.95
N ASN A 76 -20.86 -7.26 -19.25
CA ASN A 76 -21.85 -6.39 -19.92
C ASN A 76 -22.79 -7.29 -20.73
N PRO A 77 -23.92 -7.72 -20.14
CA PRO A 77 -24.85 -8.62 -20.82
C PRO A 77 -25.49 -8.00 -22.07
N LYS A 78 -25.68 -6.67 -22.08
CA LYS A 78 -26.27 -5.96 -23.23
C LYS A 78 -25.37 -5.97 -24.48
N LYS A 79 -24.05 -5.92 -24.27
CA LYS A 79 -23.05 -5.92 -25.35
C LYS A 79 -22.34 -7.25 -25.53
N ASP A 80 -22.75 -8.27 -24.77
CA ASP A 80 -22.25 -9.65 -24.82
C ASP A 80 -20.73 -9.77 -24.71
N TYR A 81 -20.14 -9.06 -23.73
CA TYR A 81 -18.72 -9.21 -23.39
C TYR A 81 -18.46 -9.30 -21.91
N GLY A 82 -17.34 -9.91 -21.56
CA GLY A 82 -16.85 -9.94 -20.21
C GLY A 82 -15.36 -9.62 -20.13
N ILE A 83 -14.94 -8.98 -19.06
CA ILE A 83 -13.56 -8.60 -18.77
C ILE A 83 -13.12 -9.28 -17.49
N VAL A 84 -11.92 -9.83 -17.49
CA VAL A 84 -11.24 -10.31 -16.29
C VAL A 84 -9.84 -9.74 -16.22
N VAL A 85 -9.50 -9.17 -15.08
CA VAL A 85 -8.15 -8.70 -14.77
C VAL A 85 -7.67 -9.42 -13.52
N LEU A 86 -6.51 -10.06 -13.60
CA LEU A 86 -5.86 -10.76 -12.50
C LEU A 86 -4.46 -10.18 -12.30
N ALA A 87 -4.08 -9.96 -11.05
CA ALA A 87 -2.73 -9.59 -10.68
C ALA A 87 -2.24 -10.44 -9.51
N ASN A 88 -0.98 -10.83 -9.57
CA ASN A 88 -0.25 -11.51 -8.48
C ASN A 88 0.36 -10.48 -7.51
N SER A 89 -0.34 -9.40 -7.28
CA SER A 89 0.00 -8.35 -6.31
C SER A 89 -1.27 -7.68 -5.83
N TYR A 90 -1.25 -7.15 -4.60
CA TYR A 90 -2.31 -6.24 -4.17
C TYR A 90 -2.19 -4.92 -4.93
N SER A 91 -3.22 -4.55 -5.67
CA SER A 91 -3.26 -3.26 -6.36
C SER A 91 -4.68 -2.79 -6.61
N LYS A 92 -5.00 -1.58 -6.18
CA LYS A 92 -6.26 -0.91 -6.53
C LYS A 92 -6.38 -0.63 -8.03
N ASN A 93 -5.25 -0.55 -8.74
CA ASN A 93 -5.20 -0.31 -10.17
C ASN A 93 -5.84 -1.43 -11.01
N VAL A 94 -6.02 -2.63 -10.43
CA VAL A 94 -6.71 -3.75 -11.11
C VAL A 94 -8.17 -3.41 -11.37
N ALA A 95 -8.87 -2.82 -10.39
CA ALA A 95 -10.25 -2.37 -10.57
C ALA A 95 -10.33 -1.23 -11.60
N GLU A 96 -9.44 -0.26 -11.50
CA GLU A 96 -9.39 0.87 -12.42
C GLU A 96 -9.08 0.41 -13.85
N LEU A 97 -8.12 -0.48 -14.05
CA LEU A 97 -7.83 -1.07 -15.36
C LEU A 97 -9.04 -1.78 -15.97
N ALA A 98 -9.74 -2.59 -15.16
CA ALA A 98 -10.94 -3.30 -15.62
C ALA A 98 -12.05 -2.32 -16.02
N GLN A 99 -12.28 -1.27 -15.25
CA GLN A 99 -13.27 -0.23 -15.55
C GLN A 99 -12.88 0.58 -16.82
N HIS A 100 -11.58 0.88 -17.00
CA HIS A 100 -11.10 1.54 -18.22
C HIS A 100 -11.30 0.67 -19.45
N LEU A 101 -10.98 -0.62 -19.37
CA LEU A 101 -11.24 -1.56 -20.45
C LEU A 101 -12.74 -1.64 -20.77
N ASN A 102 -13.61 -1.65 -19.74
CA ASN A 102 -15.04 -1.63 -19.91
C ASN A 102 -15.51 -0.35 -20.65
N THR A 103 -15.04 0.82 -20.24
CA THR A 103 -15.38 2.09 -20.89
C THR A 103 -14.88 2.14 -22.33
N GLN A 104 -13.68 1.62 -22.60
CA GLN A 104 -13.12 1.56 -23.95
C GLN A 104 -13.93 0.61 -24.84
N MET A 105 -14.30 -0.57 -24.33
CA MET A 105 -15.13 -1.53 -25.09
C MET A 105 -16.57 -1.04 -25.27
N SER A 106 -17.10 -0.32 -24.28
CA SER A 106 -18.46 0.23 -24.34
C SER A 106 -18.56 1.44 -25.29
N ASN A 107 -17.63 2.41 -25.19
CA ASN A 107 -17.75 3.72 -25.84
C ASN A 107 -16.69 3.99 -26.92
N GLY A 108 -15.70 3.11 -27.10
CA GLY A 108 -14.57 3.30 -28.01
C GLY A 108 -13.61 4.43 -27.60
N GLN A 109 -13.72 4.94 -26.38
CA GLN A 109 -12.90 6.06 -25.90
C GLN A 109 -11.63 5.62 -25.20
N HIS A 110 -10.48 6.14 -25.62
CA HIS A 110 -9.21 6.00 -24.91
C HIS A 110 -9.15 6.91 -23.68
N ILE A 111 -9.00 6.33 -22.50
CA ILE A 111 -8.91 7.10 -21.26
C ILE A 111 -7.44 7.21 -20.82
N LYS A 112 -6.93 8.44 -20.73
CA LYS A 112 -5.54 8.75 -20.33
C LYS A 112 -5.31 8.89 -18.81
N THR A 113 -6.37 8.79 -18.00
CA THR A 113 -6.38 9.31 -16.61
C THR A 113 -5.67 8.43 -15.59
N LEU A 114 -5.58 7.11 -15.82
CA LEU A 114 -5.06 6.15 -14.82
C LEU A 114 -3.58 6.36 -14.49
N GLN A 115 -2.78 6.55 -15.53
CA GLN A 115 -1.32 6.71 -15.38
C GLN A 115 -0.94 7.93 -14.53
N TYR A 116 -1.77 8.97 -14.55
CA TYR A 116 -1.52 10.22 -13.82
C TYR A 116 -1.61 10.06 -12.30
N LEU A 117 -2.65 9.39 -11.79
CA LEU A 117 -2.86 9.22 -10.34
C LEU A 117 -1.80 8.30 -9.72
N ILE A 118 -1.43 7.22 -10.41
CA ILE A 118 -0.37 6.30 -9.96
C ILE A 118 0.97 7.04 -9.85
N ASN A 119 1.27 7.91 -10.80
CA ASN A 119 2.52 8.66 -10.83
C ASN A 119 2.63 9.67 -9.68
N GLN A 120 1.54 10.30 -9.24
CA GLN A 120 1.58 11.30 -8.17
C GLN A 120 2.03 10.70 -6.84
N TRP A 121 1.46 9.57 -6.41
CA TRP A 121 1.86 8.91 -5.17
C TRP A 121 3.30 8.38 -5.22
N ASN A 122 3.70 7.83 -6.35
CA ASN A 122 5.08 7.37 -6.54
C ASN A 122 6.08 8.53 -6.47
N ILE A 123 5.78 9.66 -7.10
CA ILE A 123 6.61 10.87 -7.05
C ILE A 123 6.73 11.38 -5.61
N LEU A 124 5.63 11.44 -4.86
CA LEU A 124 5.64 11.87 -3.46
C LEU A 124 6.56 10.96 -2.60
N PHE A 125 6.42 9.64 -2.71
CA PHE A 125 7.30 8.70 -2.00
C PHE A 125 8.77 8.86 -2.40
N ILE A 126 9.07 9.08 -3.67
CA ILE A 126 10.43 9.32 -4.15
C ILE A 126 11.00 10.59 -3.54
N ILE A 127 10.25 11.70 -3.54
CA ILE A 127 10.69 12.97 -2.93
C ILE A 127 10.98 12.79 -1.44
N ILE A 128 10.06 12.16 -0.70
CA ILE A 128 10.25 11.90 0.73
C ILE A 128 11.50 11.04 0.96
N THR A 129 11.70 9.99 0.15
CA THR A 129 12.89 9.13 0.25
C THR A 129 14.19 9.91 0.01
N ILE A 130 14.23 10.78 -0.99
CA ILE A 130 15.42 11.62 -1.27
C ILE A 130 15.70 12.53 -0.08
N ILE A 131 14.69 13.19 0.49
CA ILE A 131 14.85 14.05 1.67
C ILE A 131 15.41 13.25 2.85
N LEU A 132 14.88 12.05 3.12
CA LEU A 132 15.35 11.18 4.19
C LEU A 132 16.81 10.74 3.97
N LEU A 133 17.19 10.39 2.75
CA LEU A 133 18.57 10.00 2.42
C LEU A 133 19.56 11.17 2.56
N ILE A 134 19.16 12.38 2.17
CA ILE A 134 19.98 13.60 2.39
C ILE A 134 20.17 13.84 3.89
N ALA A 135 19.10 13.67 4.69
CA ALA A 135 19.18 13.79 6.14
C ALA A 135 20.13 12.75 6.76
N VAL A 136 20.03 11.49 6.32
CA VAL A 136 20.96 10.42 6.74
C VAL A 136 22.40 10.77 6.39
N ALA A 137 22.67 11.17 5.15
CA ALA A 137 24.01 11.58 4.70
C ALA A 137 24.56 12.75 5.54
N SER A 138 23.71 13.73 5.87
CA SER A 138 24.08 14.87 6.72
C SER A 138 24.47 14.41 8.13
N VAL A 139 23.72 13.47 8.74
CA VAL A 139 24.06 12.91 10.05
C VAL A 139 25.39 12.15 10.00
N PHE A 140 25.61 11.33 8.96
CA PHE A 140 26.88 10.63 8.77
C PHE A 140 28.06 11.58 8.61
N LEU A 141 27.92 12.69 7.85
CA LEU A 141 28.95 13.72 7.74
C LEU A 141 29.26 14.39 9.06
N ILE A 142 28.25 14.65 9.90
CA ILE A 142 28.45 15.21 11.24
C ILE A 142 29.19 14.20 12.12
N ILE A 143 28.80 12.92 12.12
CA ILE A 143 29.48 11.85 12.86
C ILE A 143 30.94 11.74 12.40
N TYR A 144 31.16 11.69 11.09
CA TYR A 144 32.49 11.64 10.50
C TYR A 144 33.37 12.83 10.97
N ARG A 145 32.83 14.05 10.90
CA ARG A 145 33.55 15.25 11.39
C ARG A 145 33.85 15.16 12.90
N LEU A 146 32.94 14.65 13.71
CA LEU A 146 33.15 14.47 15.13
C LEU A 146 34.27 13.46 15.41
N ILE A 147 34.35 12.36 14.67
CA ILE A 147 35.34 11.29 14.88
C ILE A 147 36.69 11.71 14.33
N PHE A 148 36.78 12.22 13.11
CA PHE A 148 38.06 12.42 12.40
C PHE A 148 38.65 13.83 12.53
N LYS A 149 37.85 14.86 12.74
CA LYS A 149 38.34 16.25 12.87
C LYS A 149 38.79 16.58 14.30
N PHE A 150 38.23 15.89 15.31
CA PHE A 150 38.64 16.02 16.70
C PHE A 150 39.67 14.92 17.01
N LYS A 151 40.95 15.19 16.85
CA LYS A 151 42.10 14.31 17.09
C LYS A 151 42.19 13.73 18.53
N SER A 152 41.34 14.13 19.46
CA SER A 152 41.25 13.59 20.82
C SER A 152 39.80 13.53 21.28
N ILE A 153 39.13 12.43 20.97
CA ILE A 153 37.86 12.10 21.62
C ILE A 153 38.17 11.57 23.01
N HIS A 154 37.82 12.36 24.04
CA HIS A 154 37.85 11.87 25.40
C HIS A 154 36.42 11.45 25.80
N PHE A 155 36.29 10.20 26.25
CA PHE A 155 35.04 9.73 26.81
C PHE A 155 34.84 10.40 28.18
N LYS A 156 33.60 10.81 28.48
CA LYS A 156 33.22 11.34 29.79
C LYS A 156 33.31 10.22 30.81
N THR A 157 33.86 10.53 32.00
CA THR A 157 33.80 9.62 33.14
C THR A 157 32.35 9.27 33.44
N LEU A 158 32.11 8.00 33.81
CA LEU A 158 30.80 7.46 34.08
C LEU A 158 30.25 8.10 35.38
N SER A 159 29.44 9.14 35.22
CA SER A 159 28.76 9.81 36.34
C SER A 159 27.29 9.38 36.40
N ARG A 160 26.66 9.50 37.59
CA ARG A 160 25.22 9.23 37.75
C ARG A 160 24.37 10.02 36.74
N GLY A 161 24.70 11.29 36.49
CA GLY A 161 23.99 12.11 35.50
C GLY A 161 24.16 11.63 34.07
N LEU A 162 25.33 11.06 33.71
CA LEU A 162 25.54 10.47 32.38
C LEU A 162 24.73 9.19 32.23
N LEU A 163 24.70 8.32 33.24
CA LEU A 163 23.89 7.11 33.25
C LEU A 163 22.40 7.41 33.07
N ILE A 164 21.87 8.41 33.81
CA ILE A 164 20.47 8.83 33.66
C ILE A 164 20.17 9.26 32.23
N LYS A 165 21.04 10.07 31.61
CA LYS A 165 20.85 10.52 30.19
C LYS A 165 20.85 9.35 29.23
N ILE A 166 21.77 8.39 29.38
CA ILE A 166 21.82 7.20 28.52
C ILE A 166 20.56 6.34 28.74
N SER A 167 20.15 6.13 29.97
CA SER A 167 18.94 5.35 30.28
C SER A 167 17.68 6.00 29.72
N MET A 168 17.54 7.32 29.79
CA MET A 168 16.42 8.03 29.19
C MET A 168 16.43 7.90 27.65
N MET A 169 17.60 8.00 27.02
CA MET A 169 17.71 7.78 25.58
C MET A 169 17.34 6.35 25.16
N LEU A 170 17.81 5.35 25.90
CA LEU A 170 17.44 3.96 25.65
C LEU A 170 15.93 3.76 25.80
N LEU A 171 15.34 4.32 26.85
CA LEU A 171 13.91 4.26 27.09
C LEU A 171 13.10 4.89 25.95
N THR A 172 13.49 6.09 25.48
CA THR A 172 12.81 6.74 24.34
C THR A 172 12.95 5.94 23.06
N PHE A 173 14.12 5.36 22.80
CA PHE A 173 14.34 4.51 21.64
C PHE A 173 13.49 3.24 21.66
N THR A 174 13.45 2.54 22.80
CA THR A 174 12.60 1.35 22.97
C THR A 174 11.12 1.69 22.82
N LEU A 175 10.68 2.84 23.32
CA LEU A 175 9.31 3.30 23.15
C LEU A 175 8.97 3.56 21.66
N ILE A 176 9.87 4.21 20.93
CA ILE A 176 9.70 4.42 19.48
C ILE A 176 9.61 3.09 18.73
N LEU A 177 10.50 2.13 19.05
CA LEU A 177 10.45 0.80 18.44
C LEU A 177 9.16 0.05 18.78
N ALA A 178 8.67 0.17 20.02
CA ALA A 178 7.40 -0.42 20.42
C ALA A 178 6.21 0.17 19.66
N ILE A 179 6.17 1.50 19.49
CA ILE A 179 5.14 2.18 18.68
C ILE A 179 5.22 1.71 17.22
N LEU A 180 6.43 1.66 16.64
CA LEU A 180 6.62 1.16 15.28
C LEU A 180 6.18 -0.31 15.18
N HIS A 181 6.46 -1.15 16.16
CA HIS A 181 6.04 -2.56 16.17
C HIS A 181 4.51 -2.70 16.16
N LEU A 182 3.82 -1.85 16.93
CA LEU A 182 2.36 -1.86 17.04
C LEU A 182 1.64 -1.16 15.87
N LEU A 183 2.37 -0.46 15.01
CA LEU A 183 1.79 0.34 13.93
C LEU A 183 0.84 -0.44 13.00
N PRO A 184 1.16 -1.67 12.53
CA PRO A 184 0.24 -2.44 11.70
C PRO A 184 -1.07 -2.76 12.42
N THR A 185 -0.99 -3.16 13.68
CA THR A 185 -2.17 -3.50 14.50
C THR A 185 -3.08 -2.29 14.71
N LEU A 186 -2.49 -1.11 14.92
CA LEU A 186 -3.23 0.15 15.12
C LEU A 186 -3.88 0.66 13.82
N LEU A 187 -3.20 0.50 12.68
CA LEU A 187 -3.70 1.02 11.40
C LEU A 187 -4.63 0.06 10.66
N LEU A 188 -4.44 -1.25 10.82
CA LEU A 188 -5.09 -2.29 10.03
C LEU A 188 -5.75 -3.38 10.88
N SER A 189 -6.30 -3.05 12.04
CA SER A 189 -7.11 -3.93 12.90
C SER A 189 -6.59 -5.37 12.99
N ASN A 190 -5.65 -5.63 13.91
CA ASN A 190 -5.03 -6.94 14.16
C ASN A 190 -4.11 -7.49 13.06
N SER A 191 -3.61 -6.64 12.17
CA SER A 191 -2.64 -7.04 11.16
C SER A 191 -1.21 -7.03 11.70
N ASP A 192 -0.36 -7.85 11.12
CA ASP A 192 1.07 -7.89 11.41
C ASP A 192 1.91 -7.16 10.33
N TRP A 193 3.22 -7.04 10.58
CA TRP A 193 4.15 -6.44 9.60
C TRP A 193 4.24 -7.23 8.30
N ARG A 194 4.03 -8.55 8.30
CA ARG A 194 4.04 -9.37 7.08
C ARG A 194 2.88 -8.97 6.18
N PHE A 195 1.69 -8.86 6.79
CA PHE A 195 0.49 -8.41 6.10
C PHE A 195 0.70 -7.00 5.53
N MET A 196 1.10 -6.03 6.37
CA MET A 196 1.31 -4.66 5.92
C MET A 196 2.36 -4.56 4.82
N MET A 197 3.48 -5.29 4.92
CA MET A 197 4.52 -5.30 3.89
C MET A 197 4.07 -5.94 2.57
N SER A 198 3.11 -6.87 2.58
CA SER A 198 2.57 -7.42 1.33
C SER A 198 1.74 -6.40 0.55
N TRP A 199 1.13 -5.43 1.24
CA TRP A 199 0.25 -4.41 0.66
C TRP A 199 0.96 -3.12 0.25
N LEU A 200 2.08 -2.80 0.91
CA LEU A 200 2.80 -1.57 0.62
C LEU A 200 3.49 -1.62 -0.76
N PRO A 201 3.34 -0.57 -1.58
CA PRO A 201 4.12 -0.44 -2.82
C PRO A 201 5.62 -0.35 -2.50
N LEU A 202 6.45 -0.73 -3.47
CA LEU A 202 7.90 -0.76 -3.30
C LEU A 202 8.47 0.57 -2.80
N GLN A 203 7.98 1.68 -3.35
CA GLN A 203 8.39 3.04 -2.96
C GLN A 203 8.11 3.32 -1.49
N ALA A 204 6.94 2.92 -0.99
CA ALA A 204 6.59 3.09 0.42
C ALA A 204 7.48 2.23 1.35
N LYS A 205 7.85 1.00 0.92
CA LYS A 205 8.81 0.16 1.65
C LYS A 205 10.18 0.82 1.74
N ILE A 206 10.68 1.37 0.63
CA ILE A 206 11.97 2.09 0.60
C ILE A 206 11.93 3.33 1.49
N THR A 207 10.84 4.09 1.45
CA THR A 207 10.64 5.27 2.32
C THR A 207 10.66 4.86 3.80
N LEU A 208 9.94 3.81 4.18
CA LEU A 208 9.91 3.30 5.55
C LEU A 208 11.30 2.86 6.02
N PHE A 209 12.03 2.13 5.18
CA PHE A 209 13.41 1.71 5.49
C PHE A 209 14.34 2.93 5.67
N SER A 210 14.25 3.93 4.78
CA SER A 210 15.02 5.17 4.88
C SER A 210 14.71 5.95 6.15
N PHE A 211 13.45 5.94 6.59
CA PHE A 211 13.02 6.55 7.85
C PHE A 211 13.63 5.86 9.08
N VAL A 212 13.62 4.52 9.12
CA VAL A 212 14.25 3.74 10.20
C VAL A 212 15.77 3.99 10.21
N LEU A 213 16.40 4.07 9.04
CA LEU A 213 17.82 4.39 8.92
C LEU A 213 18.14 5.79 9.45
N LEU A 214 17.30 6.78 9.20
CA LEU A 214 17.45 8.12 9.75
C LEU A 214 17.32 8.11 11.28
N LEU A 215 16.32 7.43 11.83
CA LEU A 215 16.13 7.33 13.28
C LEU A 215 17.34 6.71 13.97
N THR A 216 17.86 5.61 13.44
CA THR A 216 19.06 4.95 14.00
C THR A 216 20.32 5.81 13.88
N SER A 217 20.48 6.54 12.78
CA SER A 217 21.59 7.47 12.57
C SER A 217 21.55 8.65 13.55
N LEU A 218 20.39 9.26 13.74
CA LEU A 218 20.18 10.33 14.71
C LEU A 218 20.44 9.84 16.13
N TRP A 219 19.96 8.66 16.48
CA TRP A 219 20.17 8.08 17.79
C TRP A 219 21.67 7.82 18.07
N SER A 220 22.39 7.27 17.10
CA SER A 220 23.85 7.08 17.15
C SER A 220 24.61 8.41 17.35
N TYR A 221 24.20 9.46 16.63
CA TYR A 221 24.75 10.80 16.79
C TYR A 221 24.54 11.33 18.22
N PHE A 222 23.33 11.23 18.76
CA PHE A 222 23.03 11.69 20.12
C PHE A 222 23.80 10.94 21.18
N ILE A 223 23.94 9.61 21.05
CA ILE A 223 24.78 8.82 21.96
C ILE A 223 26.23 9.33 21.93
N LEU A 224 26.82 9.42 20.73
CA LEU A 224 28.19 9.90 20.59
C LEU A 224 28.37 11.27 21.22
N ASN A 225 27.46 12.19 21.02
CA ASN A 225 27.52 13.55 21.58
C ASN A 225 27.39 13.55 23.13
N ILE A 226 26.61 12.62 23.69
CA ILE A 226 26.47 12.51 25.16
C ILE A 226 27.71 11.92 25.80
N ILE A 227 28.33 10.88 25.22
CA ILE A 227 29.45 10.15 25.80
C ILE A 227 30.82 10.81 25.53
N THR A 228 30.90 11.70 24.52
CA THR A 228 32.17 12.36 24.15
C THR A 228 32.27 13.78 24.72
N ARG A 229 33.49 14.22 24.96
CA ARG A 229 33.82 15.60 25.38
C ARG A 229 34.76 16.20 24.33
N SER A 230 34.35 17.28 23.72
CA SER A 230 35.25 18.08 22.87
C SER A 230 36.20 18.86 23.77
N LYS A 231 37.52 18.76 23.55
CA LYS A 231 38.44 19.78 24.07
C LYS A 231 38.13 21.06 23.33
N ARG A 232 37.72 22.12 24.03
CA ARG A 232 37.84 23.48 23.47
C ARG A 232 39.32 23.70 23.21
N PRO A 233 39.74 24.20 22.04
CA PRO A 233 41.08 24.69 21.87
C PRO A 233 41.27 25.85 22.87
N ILE A 234 42.32 25.75 23.69
CA ILE A 234 42.81 26.86 24.51
C ILE A 234 43.36 27.90 23.58
#